data_bb56e1221437a5b3815940cc54387e33
#
_entry.id   bb56e1221437a5b3815940cc54387e33
#
_cell.length_a   1.000
_cell.length_b   1.000
_cell.length_c   1.000
_cell.angle_alpha   90.00
_cell.angle_beta   90.00
_cell.angle_gamma   90.00
#
_symmetry.space_group_name_H-M   'P 1'
#
loop_
_entity.id
_entity.type
_entity.pdbx_description
1 polymer ?
#
loop_
_entity_poly.entity_id
_entity_poly.type
_entity_poly.pdbx_seq_one_letter_code
_entity_poly.pdbx_strand_id
1 'polypeptide(L)'
;FLIDTAALPHLECLQASMNSTWILHDASQDLPNLRELGLEIPALFDTQVASRLLGMTHFGLSAVCEQVLGLTLVKDHQASNWSVRPLPKDWLRYAVLDVELLTALKDSLEKRLDNLGRISWAEQEFSHIAEAAPPSPKKDRWRSISGIGKLTSKRALAIARELWVERDA
;
A
#
# COMPACT_ATOMS: atom_id res chain seq x y z
N PHE A 1 -1.82 0.16 -17.97
CA PHE A 1 -0.75 1.13 -18.20
C PHE A 1 0.24 1.07 -17.06
N LEU A 2 1.53 1.34 -17.34
CA LEU A 2 2.56 1.56 -16.35
C LEU A 2 3.02 3.02 -16.47
N ILE A 3 3.04 3.74 -15.37
CA ILE A 3 3.44 5.14 -15.30
C ILE A 3 4.71 5.22 -14.47
N ASP A 4 5.79 5.74 -15.06
CA ASP A 4 7.06 5.98 -14.37
C ASP A 4 7.00 7.35 -13.67
N THR A 5 6.74 7.33 -12.38
CA THR A 5 6.63 8.55 -11.56
C THR A 5 7.97 9.26 -11.35
N ALA A 6 9.11 8.59 -11.60
CA ALA A 6 10.41 9.26 -11.63
C ALA A 6 10.58 10.17 -12.86
N ALA A 7 9.90 9.82 -13.98
CA ALA A 7 9.87 10.62 -15.20
C ALA A 7 8.70 11.62 -15.23
N LEU A 8 7.60 11.31 -14.53
CA LEU A 8 6.37 12.08 -14.48
C LEU A 8 5.98 12.34 -13.02
N PRO A 9 6.58 13.32 -12.35
CA PRO A 9 6.38 13.54 -10.91
C PRO A 9 5.02 14.14 -10.54
N HIS A 10 4.25 14.61 -11.53
CA HIS A 10 2.93 15.22 -11.35
C HIS A 10 1.90 14.54 -12.26
N LEU A 11 0.83 14.04 -11.68
CA LEU A 11 -0.19 13.28 -12.39
C LEU A 11 -1.59 13.92 -12.31
N GLU A 12 -1.71 15.18 -11.91
CA GLU A 12 -2.99 15.91 -11.76
C GLU A 12 -3.82 15.90 -13.04
N CYS A 13 -3.14 15.87 -14.21
CA CYS A 13 -3.82 15.81 -15.50
C CYS A 13 -4.64 14.51 -15.71
N LEU A 14 -4.33 13.46 -14.96
CA LEU A 14 -5.06 12.19 -15.01
C LEU A 14 -6.30 12.18 -14.12
N GLN A 15 -6.40 13.11 -13.14
CA GLN A 15 -7.46 13.12 -12.13
C GLN A 15 -8.86 13.08 -12.76
N ALA A 16 -9.10 13.88 -13.81
CA ALA A 16 -10.39 13.93 -14.48
C ALA A 16 -10.79 12.60 -15.14
N SER A 17 -9.80 11.80 -15.58
CA SER A 17 -9.99 10.49 -16.21
C SER A 17 -10.08 9.34 -15.20
N MET A 18 -9.72 9.57 -13.94
CA MET A 18 -9.63 8.57 -12.88
C MET A 18 -10.75 8.73 -11.84
N ASN A 19 -11.92 9.21 -12.26
CA ASN A 19 -13.06 9.52 -11.39
C ASN A 19 -13.95 8.29 -11.12
N SER A 20 -13.33 7.15 -10.83
CA SER A 20 -13.99 5.88 -10.52
C SER A 20 -13.49 5.33 -9.17
N THR A 21 -14.07 4.24 -8.70
CA THR A 21 -13.58 3.53 -7.52
C THR A 21 -12.17 2.97 -7.79
N TRP A 22 -11.22 3.33 -6.95
CA TRP A 22 -9.87 2.80 -6.99
C TRP A 22 -9.79 1.50 -6.19
N ILE A 23 -9.21 0.48 -6.80
CA ILE A 23 -9.03 -0.81 -6.14
C ILE A 23 -7.56 -0.91 -5.76
N LEU A 24 -7.30 -0.92 -4.45
CA LEU A 24 -5.95 -1.03 -3.89
C LEU A 24 -5.84 -2.24 -2.95
N HIS A 25 -4.63 -2.58 -2.58
CA HIS A 25 -4.35 -3.59 -1.56
C HIS A 25 -3.45 -2.98 -0.48
N ASP A 26 -3.98 -2.73 0.72
CA ASP A 26 -3.34 -1.96 1.79
C ASP A 26 -3.12 -0.49 1.41
N ALA A 27 -4.20 0.16 0.99
CA ALA A 27 -4.21 1.54 0.48
C ALA A 27 -3.52 2.55 1.41
N SER A 28 -3.47 2.28 2.71
CA SER A 28 -2.82 3.16 3.67
C SER A 28 -1.33 3.41 3.38
N GLN A 29 -0.67 2.49 2.66
CA GLN A 29 0.72 2.62 2.25
C GLN A 29 0.88 3.44 0.97
N ASP A 30 -0.08 3.35 0.05
CA ASP A 30 0.00 3.99 -1.27
C ASP A 30 -0.54 5.42 -1.27
N LEU A 31 -1.56 5.69 -0.45
CA LEU A 31 -2.25 6.99 -0.40
C LEU A 31 -1.33 8.20 -0.20
N PRO A 32 -0.32 8.18 0.68
CA PRO A 32 0.59 9.31 0.82
C PRO A 32 1.32 9.64 -0.48
N ASN A 33 1.84 8.61 -1.16
CA ASN A 33 2.58 8.76 -2.41
C ASN A 33 1.67 9.25 -3.56
N LEU A 34 0.45 8.72 -3.65
CA LEU A 34 -0.53 9.14 -4.67
C LEU A 34 -0.90 10.62 -4.50
N ARG A 35 -1.07 11.07 -3.26
CA ARG A 35 -1.34 12.49 -2.97
C ARG A 35 -0.16 13.40 -3.30
N GLU A 36 1.07 12.96 -3.08
CA GLU A 36 2.28 13.69 -3.51
C GLU A 36 2.34 13.85 -5.03
N LEU A 37 1.77 12.91 -5.78
CA LEU A 37 1.64 12.97 -7.25
C LEU A 37 0.44 13.82 -7.71
N GLY A 38 -0.30 14.46 -6.80
CA GLY A 38 -1.46 15.29 -7.10
C GLY A 38 -2.73 14.49 -7.40
N LEU A 39 -2.81 13.22 -6.96
CA LEU A 39 -3.97 12.37 -7.15
C LEU A 39 -4.80 12.26 -5.86
N GLU A 40 -6.11 12.47 -6.00
CA GLU A 40 -7.09 12.24 -4.94
C GLU A 40 -7.98 11.06 -5.32
N ILE A 41 -8.28 10.23 -4.34
CA ILE A 41 -9.11 9.05 -4.55
C ILE A 41 -10.58 9.42 -4.32
N PRO A 42 -11.43 9.36 -5.36
CA PRO A 42 -12.85 9.71 -5.22
C PRO A 42 -13.64 8.64 -4.46
N ALA A 43 -13.26 7.39 -4.61
CA ALA A 43 -13.81 6.24 -3.89
C ALA A 43 -12.76 5.13 -3.82
N LEU A 44 -12.73 4.38 -2.73
CA LEU A 44 -11.78 3.31 -2.48
C LEU A 44 -12.48 1.97 -2.29
N PHE A 45 -11.87 0.90 -2.82
CA PHE A 45 -12.07 -0.48 -2.38
C PHE A 45 -10.71 -1.07 -1.99
N ASP A 46 -10.50 -1.32 -0.70
CA ASP A 46 -9.27 -1.94 -0.20
C ASP A 46 -9.45 -3.44 -0.03
N THR A 47 -8.75 -4.22 -0.85
CA THR A 47 -8.86 -5.68 -0.86
C THR A 47 -8.26 -6.33 0.38
N GLN A 48 -7.30 -5.69 1.06
CA GLN A 48 -6.76 -6.18 2.33
C GLN A 48 -7.79 -5.99 3.46
N VAL A 49 -8.39 -4.80 3.57
CA VAL A 49 -9.43 -4.52 4.57
C VAL A 49 -10.65 -5.43 4.34
N ALA A 50 -11.08 -5.59 3.10
CA ALA A 50 -12.15 -6.51 2.73
C ALA A 50 -11.85 -7.94 3.21
N SER A 51 -10.63 -8.43 3.00
CA SER A 51 -10.22 -9.78 3.44
C SER A 51 -10.21 -9.92 4.97
N ARG A 52 -9.78 -8.88 5.70
CA ARG A 52 -9.82 -8.86 7.17
C ARG A 52 -11.28 -8.90 7.70
N LEU A 53 -12.17 -8.13 7.08
CA LEU A 53 -13.59 -8.14 7.44
C LEU A 53 -14.28 -9.49 7.13
N LEU A 54 -13.75 -10.27 6.21
CA LEU A 54 -14.15 -11.65 5.96
C LEU A 54 -13.58 -12.66 6.96
N GLY A 55 -12.70 -12.21 7.88
CA GLY A 55 -12.09 -13.06 8.90
C GLY A 55 -10.91 -13.88 8.40
N MET A 56 -10.28 -13.49 7.29
CA MET A 56 -9.10 -14.17 6.78
C MET A 56 -7.90 -13.96 7.72
N THR A 57 -7.12 -15.00 7.96
CA THR A 57 -5.94 -14.96 8.84
C THR A 57 -4.68 -14.48 8.11
N HIS A 58 -4.63 -14.65 6.80
CA HIS A 58 -3.54 -14.20 5.94
C HIS A 58 -4.12 -13.25 4.89
N PHE A 59 -3.75 -12.00 4.97
CA PHE A 59 -4.36 -10.90 4.20
C PHE A 59 -3.36 -10.16 3.29
N GLY A 60 -2.14 -10.65 3.10
CA GLY A 60 -1.25 -10.16 2.04
C GLY A 60 -1.76 -10.58 0.66
N LEU A 61 -1.52 -9.78 -0.37
CA LEU A 61 -2.10 -9.94 -1.71
C LEU A 61 -2.00 -11.38 -2.25
N SER A 62 -0.82 -11.98 -2.20
CA SER A 62 -0.60 -13.35 -2.69
C SER A 62 -1.48 -14.38 -1.97
N ALA A 63 -1.61 -14.26 -0.63
CA ALA A 63 -2.43 -15.17 0.16
C ALA A 63 -3.93 -14.98 -0.13
N VAL A 64 -4.36 -13.73 -0.31
CA VAL A 64 -5.76 -13.41 -0.62
C VAL A 64 -6.11 -13.89 -2.04
N CYS A 65 -5.23 -13.68 -3.03
CA CYS A 65 -5.43 -14.21 -4.38
C CYS A 65 -5.52 -15.73 -4.40
N GLU A 66 -4.66 -16.42 -3.66
CA GLU A 66 -4.70 -17.89 -3.57
C GLU A 66 -6.01 -18.38 -2.93
N GLN A 67 -6.44 -17.79 -1.81
CA GLN A 67 -7.66 -18.21 -1.11
C GLN A 67 -8.96 -17.85 -1.82
N VAL A 68 -8.96 -16.74 -2.58
CA VAL A 68 -10.19 -16.19 -3.19
C VAL A 68 -10.32 -16.60 -4.65
N LEU A 69 -9.22 -16.58 -5.40
CA LEU A 69 -9.18 -16.85 -6.84
C LEU A 69 -8.54 -18.20 -7.19
N GLY A 70 -7.86 -18.85 -6.26
CA GLY A 70 -7.09 -20.08 -6.52
C GLY A 70 -5.81 -19.82 -7.34
N LEU A 71 -5.32 -18.58 -7.37
CA LEU A 71 -4.17 -18.17 -8.17
C LEU A 71 -2.97 -17.88 -7.26
N THR A 72 -1.83 -18.53 -7.53
CA THR A 72 -0.58 -18.29 -6.82
C THR A 72 0.21 -17.18 -7.50
N LEU A 73 0.46 -16.09 -6.79
CA LEU A 73 1.35 -15.02 -7.25
C LEU A 73 2.80 -15.35 -6.92
N VAL A 74 3.68 -15.16 -7.89
CA VAL A 74 5.12 -15.30 -7.68
C VAL A 74 5.61 -14.09 -6.87
N LYS A 75 6.28 -14.36 -5.75
CA LYS A 75 6.83 -13.32 -4.87
C LYS A 75 8.25 -12.97 -5.32
N ASP A 76 8.37 -12.22 -6.40
CA ASP A 76 9.64 -11.70 -6.88
C ASP A 76 9.72 -10.17 -6.72
N HIS A 77 10.94 -9.65 -6.66
CA HIS A 77 11.22 -8.20 -6.76
C HIS A 77 10.66 -7.25 -5.68
N GLN A 78 9.98 -7.75 -4.63
CA GLN A 78 9.45 -6.88 -3.55
C GLN A 78 10.54 -6.06 -2.84
N ALA A 79 11.75 -6.63 -2.68
CA ALA A 79 12.90 -5.97 -2.04
C ALA A 79 13.88 -5.36 -3.06
N SER A 80 13.52 -5.27 -4.34
CA SER A 80 14.37 -4.74 -5.38
C SER A 80 14.47 -3.21 -5.30
N ASN A 81 15.59 -2.66 -5.76
CA ASN A 81 15.78 -1.21 -5.84
C ASN A 81 15.05 -0.62 -7.05
N TRP A 82 13.80 -0.23 -6.90
CA TRP A 82 12.97 0.32 -7.96
C TRP A 82 13.41 1.70 -8.49
N SER A 83 14.48 2.31 -7.94
CA SER A 83 15.03 3.57 -8.47
C SER A 83 15.94 3.37 -9.69
N VAL A 84 16.32 2.14 -10.01
CA VAL A 84 17.16 1.82 -11.17
C VAL A 84 16.44 2.13 -12.48
N ARG A 85 17.15 2.74 -13.44
CA ARG A 85 16.64 3.01 -14.79
C ARG A 85 17.64 2.55 -15.85
N PRO A 86 17.17 1.96 -16.99
CA PRO A 86 15.78 1.54 -17.23
C PRO A 86 15.35 0.37 -16.33
N LEU A 87 14.07 0.29 -16.01
CA LEU A 87 13.53 -0.84 -15.25
C LEU A 87 13.63 -2.15 -16.07
N PRO A 88 14.11 -3.25 -15.46
CA PRO A 88 14.12 -4.55 -16.10
C PRO A 88 12.72 -5.01 -16.53
N LYS A 89 12.63 -5.73 -17.65
CA LYS A 89 11.34 -6.21 -18.17
C LYS A 89 10.56 -7.09 -17.20
N ASP A 90 11.26 -7.90 -16.41
CA ASP A 90 10.63 -8.79 -15.44
C ASP A 90 10.00 -8.01 -14.28
N TRP A 91 10.59 -6.87 -13.90
CA TRP A 91 10.02 -5.98 -12.89
C TRP A 91 8.76 -5.28 -13.39
N LEU A 92 8.77 -4.84 -14.67
CA LEU A 92 7.56 -4.28 -15.29
C LEU A 92 6.44 -5.31 -15.34
N ARG A 93 6.77 -6.57 -15.64
CA ARG A 93 5.80 -7.67 -15.63
C ARG A 93 5.26 -7.93 -14.23
N TYR A 94 6.13 -7.91 -13.22
CA TYR A 94 5.72 -8.03 -11.83
C TYR A 94 4.74 -6.92 -11.43
N ALA A 95 5.07 -5.65 -11.72
CA ALA A 95 4.21 -4.51 -11.41
C ALA A 95 2.82 -4.59 -12.09
N VAL A 96 2.73 -5.17 -13.29
CA VAL A 96 1.44 -5.43 -13.96
C VAL A 96 0.65 -6.50 -13.25
N LEU A 97 1.29 -7.61 -12.86
CA LEU A 97 0.62 -8.73 -12.19
C LEU A 97 0.04 -8.35 -10.83
N ASP A 98 0.69 -7.44 -10.09
CA ASP A 98 0.21 -6.97 -8.79
C ASP A 98 -1.15 -6.22 -8.90
N VAL A 99 -1.46 -5.65 -10.06
CA VAL A 99 -2.72 -4.90 -10.25
C VAL A 99 -3.74 -5.63 -11.14
N GLU A 100 -3.31 -6.53 -12.00
CA GLU A 100 -4.17 -7.20 -12.99
C GLU A 100 -5.30 -8.00 -12.34
N LEU A 101 -5.03 -8.62 -11.20
CA LEU A 101 -5.99 -9.46 -10.48
C LEU A 101 -6.91 -8.68 -9.53
N LEU A 102 -6.62 -7.41 -9.26
CA LEU A 102 -7.36 -6.64 -8.24
C LEU A 102 -8.85 -6.50 -8.57
N THR A 103 -9.23 -6.37 -9.84
CA THR A 103 -10.65 -6.28 -10.24
C THR A 103 -11.40 -7.58 -9.93
N ALA A 104 -10.86 -8.72 -10.36
CA ALA A 104 -11.47 -10.02 -10.08
C ALA A 104 -11.52 -10.31 -8.57
N LEU A 105 -10.48 -9.89 -7.84
CA LEU A 105 -10.40 -10.02 -6.40
C LEU A 105 -11.47 -9.17 -5.71
N LYS A 106 -11.62 -7.90 -6.11
CA LYS A 106 -12.67 -6.98 -5.63
C LYS A 106 -14.04 -7.61 -5.79
N ASP A 107 -14.38 -8.07 -6.99
CA ASP A 107 -15.71 -8.62 -7.29
C ASP A 107 -16.03 -9.86 -6.42
N SER A 108 -15.05 -10.71 -6.19
CA SER A 108 -15.19 -11.89 -5.34
C SER A 108 -15.32 -11.55 -3.86
N LEU A 109 -14.52 -10.59 -3.37
CA LEU A 109 -14.56 -10.15 -1.97
C LEU A 109 -15.85 -9.39 -1.65
N GLU A 110 -16.28 -8.49 -2.53
CA GLU A 110 -17.52 -7.73 -2.42
C GLU A 110 -18.74 -8.65 -2.28
N LYS A 111 -18.85 -9.65 -3.17
CA LYS A 111 -19.91 -10.67 -3.10
C LYS A 111 -19.88 -11.45 -1.79
N ARG A 112 -18.71 -11.78 -1.26
CA ARG A 112 -18.59 -12.48 0.03
C ARG A 112 -18.99 -11.59 1.20
N LEU A 113 -18.63 -10.29 1.16
CA LEU A 113 -19.01 -9.30 2.16
C LEU A 113 -20.53 -9.09 2.16
N ASP A 114 -21.15 -8.99 0.98
CA ASP A 114 -22.59 -8.86 0.83
C ASP A 114 -23.32 -10.07 1.42
N ASN A 115 -22.90 -11.28 1.09
CA ASN A 115 -23.46 -12.52 1.62
C ASN A 115 -23.39 -12.60 3.17
N LEU A 116 -22.45 -11.92 3.79
CA LEU A 116 -22.31 -11.83 5.25
C LEU A 116 -22.97 -10.58 5.86
N GLY A 117 -23.59 -9.72 5.04
CA GLY A 117 -24.16 -8.45 5.47
C GLY A 117 -23.13 -7.45 6.00
N ARG A 118 -21.88 -7.52 5.51
CA ARG A 118 -20.75 -6.69 5.98
C ARG A 118 -20.32 -5.62 4.99
N ILE A 119 -21.04 -5.43 3.89
CA ILE A 119 -20.66 -4.45 2.87
C ILE A 119 -20.63 -3.02 3.43
N SER A 120 -21.62 -2.65 4.25
CA SER A 120 -21.66 -1.32 4.86
C SER A 120 -20.51 -1.05 5.84
N TRP A 121 -20.00 -2.07 6.51
CA TRP A 121 -18.80 -1.94 7.34
C TRP A 121 -17.56 -1.72 6.50
N ALA A 122 -17.46 -2.43 5.38
CA ALA A 122 -16.34 -2.25 4.45
C ALA A 122 -16.33 -0.84 3.84
N GLU A 123 -17.49 -0.33 3.42
CA GLU A 123 -17.65 1.03 2.88
C GLU A 123 -17.24 2.11 3.88
N GLN A 124 -17.60 1.94 5.17
CA GLN A 124 -17.18 2.86 6.24
C GLN A 124 -15.65 2.86 6.43
N GLU A 125 -15.04 1.67 6.47
CA GLU A 125 -13.59 1.55 6.59
C GLU A 125 -12.87 2.12 5.36
N PHE A 126 -13.36 1.87 4.16
CA PHE A 126 -12.80 2.41 2.92
C PHE A 126 -12.87 3.94 2.90
N SER A 127 -14.00 4.53 3.28
CA SER A 127 -14.16 5.98 3.38
C SER A 127 -13.21 6.57 4.42
N HIS A 128 -13.13 5.92 5.59
CA HIS A 128 -12.23 6.35 6.66
C HIS A 128 -10.75 6.37 6.19
N ILE A 129 -10.31 5.33 5.46
CA ILE A 129 -8.95 5.24 4.93
C ILE A 129 -8.73 6.31 3.84
N ALA A 130 -9.67 6.47 2.92
CA ALA A 130 -9.58 7.45 1.84
C ALA A 130 -9.53 8.89 2.35
N GLU A 131 -10.25 9.21 3.43
CA GLU A 131 -10.32 10.54 4.05
C GLU A 131 -9.20 10.79 5.08
N ALA A 132 -8.50 9.74 5.53
CA ALA A 132 -7.47 9.87 6.55
C ALA A 132 -6.39 10.86 6.13
N ALA A 133 -6.11 11.82 6.99
CA ALA A 133 -4.98 12.72 6.79
C ALA A 133 -3.66 11.94 6.80
N PRO A 134 -2.66 12.34 6.02
CA PRO A 134 -1.34 11.75 6.09
C PRO A 134 -0.84 11.75 7.54
N PRO A 135 -0.23 10.68 8.02
CA PRO A 135 0.30 10.65 9.38
C PRO A 135 1.31 11.78 9.55
N SER A 136 1.15 12.56 10.62
CA SER A 136 2.11 13.63 10.94
C SER A 136 3.52 13.05 11.02
N PRO A 137 4.54 13.70 10.43
CA PRO A 137 5.91 13.23 10.53
C PRO A 137 6.30 13.05 12.02
N LYS A 138 6.70 11.85 12.40
CA LYS A 138 7.17 11.61 13.77
C LYS A 138 8.43 12.42 14.01
N LYS A 139 8.41 13.34 14.96
CA LYS A 139 9.56 14.21 15.32
C LYS A 139 10.83 13.42 15.64
N ASP A 140 10.67 12.21 16.22
CA ASP A 140 11.78 11.36 16.68
C ASP A 140 11.69 9.97 16.02
N ARG A 141 11.73 9.90 14.69
CA ARG A 141 11.63 8.62 13.93
C ARG A 141 12.66 7.58 14.38
N TRP A 142 13.87 8.02 14.79
CA TRP A 142 14.91 7.15 15.31
C TRP A 142 14.47 6.34 16.54
N ARG A 143 13.49 6.82 17.33
CA ARG A 143 12.92 6.09 18.47
C ARG A 143 12.07 4.89 18.07
N SER A 144 11.71 4.79 16.78
CA SER A 144 10.96 3.67 16.23
C SER A 144 11.84 2.54 15.68
N ILE A 145 13.16 2.66 15.79
CA ILE A 145 14.11 1.63 15.36
C ILE A 145 13.89 0.36 16.19
N SER A 146 13.84 -0.78 15.51
CA SER A 146 13.72 -2.08 16.18
C SER A 146 14.87 -2.29 17.15
N GLY A 147 14.54 -2.66 18.38
CA GLY A 147 15.54 -2.89 19.43
C GLY A 147 15.99 -1.64 20.18
N ILE A 148 15.55 -0.43 19.83
CA ILE A 148 15.94 0.83 20.52
C ILE A 148 15.64 0.78 22.02
N GLY A 149 14.54 0.13 22.40
CA GLY A 149 14.15 -0.03 23.81
C GLY A 149 15.10 -0.88 24.66
N LYS A 150 16.05 -1.61 24.03
CA LYS A 150 17.10 -2.35 24.73
C LYS A 150 18.28 -1.47 25.13
N LEU A 151 18.37 -0.25 24.57
CA LEU A 151 19.41 0.72 24.89
C LEU A 151 19.02 1.51 26.14
N THR A 152 19.70 1.26 27.26
CA THR A 152 19.41 1.88 28.54
C THR A 152 20.27 3.10 28.84
N SER A 153 21.45 3.23 28.21
CA SER A 153 22.34 4.36 28.43
C SER A 153 22.03 5.55 27.56
N LYS A 154 22.07 6.76 28.11
CA LYS A 154 21.89 8.00 27.36
C LYS A 154 22.90 8.15 26.21
N ARG A 155 24.13 7.67 26.40
CA ARG A 155 25.18 7.69 25.37
C ARG A 155 24.83 6.78 24.20
N ALA A 156 24.35 5.55 24.47
CA ALA A 156 23.94 4.63 23.40
C ALA A 156 22.74 5.17 22.61
N LEU A 157 21.77 5.78 23.28
CA LEU A 157 20.63 6.43 22.62
C LEU A 157 21.07 7.62 21.77
N ALA A 158 22.01 8.44 22.23
CA ALA A 158 22.57 9.54 21.46
C ALA A 158 23.29 9.04 20.19
N ILE A 159 24.12 7.99 20.32
CA ILE A 159 24.80 7.37 19.18
C ILE A 159 23.79 6.81 18.19
N ALA A 160 22.77 6.10 18.64
CA ALA A 160 21.74 5.56 17.77
C ALA A 160 20.98 6.66 17.01
N ARG A 161 20.72 7.80 17.67
CA ARG A 161 20.10 8.98 17.02
C ARG A 161 20.99 9.56 15.94
N GLU A 162 22.27 9.81 16.23
CA GLU A 162 23.19 10.39 15.25
C GLU A 162 23.41 9.46 14.04
N LEU A 163 23.58 8.15 14.27
CA LEU A 163 23.68 7.17 13.19
C LEU A 163 22.42 7.12 12.32
N TRP A 164 21.25 7.32 12.93
CA TRP A 164 20.00 7.36 12.21
C TRP A 164 19.90 8.63 11.34
N VAL A 165 20.30 9.77 11.87
CA VAL A 165 20.32 11.06 11.15
C VAL A 165 21.27 11.00 9.94
N GLU A 166 22.49 10.48 10.14
CA GLU A 166 23.47 10.32 9.04
C GLU A 166 22.98 9.36 7.94
N ARG A 167 22.22 8.34 8.29
CA ARG A 167 21.66 7.44 7.30
C ARG A 167 20.52 8.06 6.50
N ASP A 168 19.71 8.92 7.12
CA ASP A 168 18.49 9.52 6.56
C ASP A 168 18.78 10.88 5.85
N ALA A 169 20.04 11.36 5.92
CA ALA A 169 20.49 12.55 5.21
C ALA A 169 20.87 12.23 3.77
#